data_fd7e7535439e969732fb3a90b4b8e8f3
#
_entry.id   fd7e7535439e969732fb3a90b4b8e8f3
#
_cell.length_a   1.000
_cell.length_b   1.000
_cell.length_c   1.000
_cell.angle_alpha   90.00
_cell.angle_beta   90.00
_cell.angle_gamma   90.00
#
_symmetry.space_group_name_H-M   'P 1'
#
loop_
_entity.id
_entity.type
_entity.pdbx_description
1 polymer ?
#
loop_
_entity_poly.entity_id
_entity_poly.type
_entity_poly.pdbx_seq_one_letter_code
_entity_poly.pdbx_strand_id
1 'polypeptide(L)'
;SISRSDSYNGGELIEVYRHYVRTGDKEALLSLKQHNYEDVADMPALLSLLSYRSLFEGGFSVTSVESNLFCDIDGVMQKEMIFTLSQDEPLPGRASCRYNEYYLHCDKTVSKLTVRLRDGELKYFFQNPHDYYYLPEEDIAVHKSLISGVDKDHRKKATSSTCYTRKKGIFLPQYEELFSPAFRESRKDRLTWFE
;
A
#
# COMPACT_ATOMS: atom_id res chain seq x y z
N SER A 1 21.58 -9.66 15.97
CA SER A 1 22.51 -9.91 14.85
C SER A 1 22.94 -11.37 14.92
N ILE A 2 22.84 -12.05 13.80
CA ILE A 2 23.34 -13.42 13.63
C ILE A 2 24.87 -13.31 13.55
N SER A 3 25.59 -14.01 14.44
CA SER A 3 27.05 -14.05 14.46
C SER A 3 27.50 -15.38 13.87
N ARG A 4 28.23 -15.34 12.76
CA ARG A 4 28.79 -16.53 12.12
C ARG A 4 30.25 -16.68 12.48
N SER A 5 30.72 -17.90 12.65
CA SER A 5 32.13 -18.22 12.88
C SER A 5 32.87 -18.52 11.58
N ASP A 6 32.17 -18.89 10.53
CA ASP A 6 32.77 -19.06 9.21
C ASP A 6 32.90 -17.71 8.46
N SER A 7 33.88 -17.63 7.56
CA SER A 7 34.16 -16.46 6.75
C SER A 7 33.79 -16.65 5.27
N TYR A 8 33.22 -17.81 4.90
CA TYR A 8 32.93 -18.14 3.50
C TYR A 8 31.58 -17.55 3.06
N ASN A 9 31.53 -17.05 1.84
CA ASN A 9 30.28 -16.81 1.14
C ASN A 9 29.86 -18.03 0.30
N GLY A 10 28.60 -18.09 -0.14
CA GLY A 10 28.06 -19.23 -0.87
C GLY A 10 28.82 -19.59 -2.18
N GLY A 11 29.45 -18.60 -2.84
CA GLY A 11 30.28 -18.85 -4.03
C GLY A 11 31.59 -19.53 -3.67
N GLU A 12 32.23 -19.12 -2.61
CA GLU A 12 33.48 -19.72 -2.12
C GLU A 12 33.28 -21.15 -1.64
N LEU A 13 32.13 -21.45 -1.03
CA LEU A 13 31.81 -22.81 -0.61
C LEU A 13 31.67 -23.81 -1.76
N ILE A 14 31.30 -23.36 -2.96
CA ILE A 14 31.29 -24.21 -4.16
C ILE A 14 32.69 -24.69 -4.45
N GLU A 15 33.72 -23.84 -4.34
CA GLU A 15 35.09 -24.22 -4.56
C GLU A 15 35.64 -25.14 -3.45
N VAL A 16 35.27 -24.88 -2.19
CA VAL A 16 35.57 -25.80 -1.06
C VAL A 16 34.95 -27.15 -1.29
N TYR A 17 33.72 -27.25 -1.74
CA TYR A 17 33.04 -28.48 -2.09
C TYR A 17 33.75 -29.23 -3.23
N ARG A 18 34.10 -28.54 -4.31
CA ARG A 18 34.85 -29.11 -5.44
C ARG A 18 36.22 -29.65 -5.02
N HIS A 19 36.89 -28.89 -4.15
CA HIS A 19 38.17 -29.34 -3.56
C HIS A 19 37.97 -30.65 -2.77
N TYR A 20 36.99 -30.69 -1.85
CA TYR A 20 36.66 -31.88 -1.09
C TYR A 20 36.36 -33.09 -2.00
N VAL A 21 35.53 -32.94 -3.00
CA VAL A 21 35.16 -34.05 -3.90
C VAL A 21 36.39 -34.60 -4.65
N ARG A 22 37.34 -33.73 -4.99
CA ARG A 22 38.57 -34.13 -5.72
C ARG A 22 39.61 -34.77 -4.82
N THR A 23 39.76 -34.31 -3.58
CA THR A 23 40.90 -34.66 -2.70
C THR A 23 40.52 -35.52 -1.51
N GLY A 24 39.24 -35.52 -1.09
CA GLY A 24 38.80 -36.14 0.16
C GLY A 24 39.26 -35.37 1.42
N ASP A 25 39.62 -34.11 1.27
CA ASP A 25 40.15 -33.25 2.34
C ASP A 25 39.13 -33.12 3.49
N LYS A 26 39.52 -33.57 4.67
CA LYS A 26 38.67 -33.57 5.86
C LYS A 26 38.44 -32.17 6.42
N GLU A 27 39.38 -31.24 6.24
CA GLU A 27 39.21 -29.86 6.70
C GLU A 27 38.20 -29.11 5.84
N ALA A 28 38.25 -29.32 4.51
CA ALA A 28 37.22 -28.82 3.60
C ALA A 28 35.83 -29.37 3.97
N LEU A 29 35.71 -30.65 4.30
CA LEU A 29 34.43 -31.22 4.75
C LEU A 29 33.96 -30.63 6.08
N LEU A 30 34.86 -30.37 7.03
CA LEU A 30 34.52 -29.75 8.30
C LEU A 30 33.99 -28.32 8.07
N SER A 31 34.65 -27.54 7.22
CA SER A 31 34.17 -26.18 6.87
C SER A 31 32.78 -26.20 6.26
N LEU A 32 32.49 -27.11 5.33
CA LEU A 32 31.16 -27.28 4.74
C LEU A 32 30.09 -27.64 5.76
N LYS A 33 30.42 -28.55 6.68
CA LYS A 33 29.54 -28.98 7.76
C LYS A 33 29.28 -27.83 8.75
N GLN A 34 30.30 -27.06 9.10
CA GLN A 34 30.17 -25.91 10.00
C GLN A 34 29.23 -24.88 9.40
N HIS A 35 29.43 -24.49 8.14
CA HIS A 35 28.56 -23.56 7.45
C HIS A 35 27.09 -24.03 7.43
N ASN A 36 26.85 -25.29 7.03
CA ASN A 36 25.51 -25.84 7.00
C ASN A 36 24.89 -25.93 8.41
N TYR A 37 25.69 -26.27 9.44
CA TYR A 37 25.21 -26.24 10.81
C TYR A 37 24.76 -24.84 11.25
N GLU A 38 25.56 -23.82 10.96
CA GLU A 38 25.24 -22.44 11.32
C GLU A 38 23.98 -21.95 10.56
N ASP A 39 23.85 -22.28 9.28
CA ASP A 39 22.65 -21.96 8.52
C ASP A 39 21.38 -22.53 9.18
N VAL A 40 21.43 -23.80 9.58
CA VAL A 40 20.28 -24.45 10.24
C VAL A 40 20.07 -23.93 11.65
N ALA A 41 21.14 -23.70 12.42
CA ALA A 41 21.06 -23.22 13.81
C ALA A 41 20.51 -21.78 13.88
N ASP A 42 20.75 -20.96 12.85
CA ASP A 42 20.30 -19.58 12.78
C ASP A 42 18.87 -19.43 12.22
N MET A 43 18.31 -20.47 11.57
CA MET A 43 16.94 -20.42 11.03
C MET A 43 15.88 -20.00 12.06
N PRO A 44 15.89 -20.49 13.32
CA PRO A 44 14.91 -20.07 14.32
C PRO A 44 14.91 -18.56 14.58
N ALA A 45 16.05 -17.88 14.46
CA ALA A 45 16.12 -16.43 14.62
C ALA A 45 15.32 -15.67 13.53
N LEU A 46 15.16 -16.28 12.34
CA LEU A 46 14.37 -15.72 11.25
C LEU A 46 12.85 -15.79 11.51
N LEU A 47 12.41 -16.66 12.43
CA LEU A 47 10.99 -16.78 12.79
C LEU A 47 10.43 -15.44 13.33
N SER A 48 11.28 -14.64 13.96
CA SER A 48 10.88 -13.31 14.43
C SER A 48 10.39 -12.38 13.30
N LEU A 49 10.79 -12.64 12.04
CA LEU A 49 10.30 -11.90 10.88
C LEU A 49 8.80 -12.15 10.60
N LEU A 50 8.24 -13.25 11.11
CA LEU A 50 6.81 -13.55 10.96
C LEU A 50 5.91 -12.52 11.66
N SER A 51 6.41 -11.79 12.66
CA SER A 51 5.64 -10.70 13.27
C SER A 51 5.34 -9.55 12.31
N TYR A 52 6.16 -9.33 11.28
CA TYR A 52 5.80 -8.40 10.19
C TYR A 52 4.58 -8.92 9.41
N ARG A 53 4.47 -10.22 9.20
CA ARG A 53 3.29 -10.81 8.57
C ARG A 53 2.04 -10.57 9.41
N SER A 54 2.11 -10.80 10.73
CA SER A 54 1.01 -10.51 11.66
C SER A 54 0.55 -9.06 11.52
N LEU A 55 1.48 -8.10 11.50
CA LEU A 55 1.16 -6.69 11.29
C LEU A 55 0.41 -6.45 9.97
N PHE A 56 0.85 -7.05 8.84
CA PHE A 56 0.20 -6.85 7.53
C PHE A 56 -1.13 -7.60 7.41
N GLU A 57 -1.37 -8.61 8.21
CA GLU A 57 -2.65 -9.35 8.28
C GLU A 57 -3.65 -8.73 9.28
N GLY A 58 -3.33 -7.58 9.87
CA GLY A 58 -4.22 -6.83 10.76
C GLY A 58 -3.96 -7.05 12.25
N GLY A 59 -2.81 -7.62 12.62
CA GLY A 59 -2.36 -7.79 14.02
C GLY A 59 -1.96 -6.47 14.67
N PHE A 60 -2.86 -5.51 14.71
CA PHE A 60 -2.68 -4.20 15.35
C PHE A 60 -4.01 -3.56 15.75
N SER A 61 -3.92 -2.57 16.64
CA SER A 61 -5.01 -1.67 16.99
C SER A 61 -4.63 -0.23 16.67
N VAL A 62 -5.57 0.56 16.14
CA VAL A 62 -5.37 2.00 15.93
C VAL A 62 -5.56 2.72 17.25
N THR A 63 -4.52 3.38 17.73
CA THR A 63 -4.54 4.09 19.04
C THR A 63 -4.74 5.60 18.91
N SER A 64 -4.31 6.20 17.80
CA SER A 64 -4.59 7.60 17.48
C SER A 64 -4.67 7.83 15.98
N VAL A 65 -5.40 8.86 15.58
CA VAL A 65 -5.48 9.36 14.21
C VAL A 65 -5.28 10.87 14.26
N GLU A 66 -4.31 11.36 13.51
CA GLU A 66 -3.93 12.77 13.47
C GLU A 66 -3.91 13.25 12.01
N SER A 67 -4.34 14.49 11.78
CA SER A 67 -4.14 15.16 10.49
C SER A 67 -2.90 16.03 10.53
N ASN A 68 -2.13 16.02 9.45
CA ASN A 68 -0.94 16.84 9.29
C ASN A 68 -0.96 17.60 7.97
N LEU A 69 -0.37 18.78 8.00
CA LEU A 69 -0.12 19.62 6.82
C LEU A 69 1.39 19.72 6.64
N PHE A 70 1.87 19.45 5.46
CA PHE A 70 3.29 19.62 5.13
C PHE A 70 3.47 20.28 3.77
N CYS A 71 4.60 20.92 3.58
CA CYS A 71 5.00 21.47 2.31
C CYS A 71 5.88 20.45 1.60
N ASP A 72 5.51 20.06 0.38
CA ASP A 72 6.34 19.16 -0.41
C ASP A 72 7.57 19.88 -1.01
N ILE A 73 8.39 19.14 -1.75
CA ILE A 73 9.62 19.67 -2.35
C ILE A 73 9.36 20.75 -3.41
N ASP A 74 8.17 20.78 -3.98
CA ASP A 74 7.72 21.75 -4.98
C ASP A 74 7.05 22.98 -4.35
N GLY A 75 7.01 23.04 -3.02
CA GLY A 75 6.39 24.14 -2.26
C GLY A 75 4.86 24.05 -2.16
N VAL A 76 4.26 22.92 -2.53
CA VAL A 76 2.81 22.73 -2.49
C VAL A 76 2.41 22.17 -1.13
N MET A 77 1.39 22.79 -0.51
CA MET A 77 0.83 22.30 0.75
C MET A 77 0.04 21.02 0.50
N GLN A 78 0.46 19.96 1.17
CA GLN A 78 -0.14 18.64 1.12
C GLN A 78 -0.80 18.31 2.47
N LYS A 79 -1.83 17.49 2.41
CA LYS A 79 -2.52 16.96 3.59
C LYS A 79 -2.23 15.47 3.72
N GLU A 80 -2.03 15.04 4.96
CA GLU A 80 -1.86 13.62 5.27
C GLU A 80 -2.59 13.26 6.56
N MET A 81 -2.94 12.00 6.69
CA MET A 81 -3.48 11.42 7.91
C MET A 81 -2.49 10.41 8.45
N ILE A 82 -2.21 10.50 9.74
CA ILE A 82 -1.25 9.66 10.44
C ILE A 82 -2.01 8.79 11.42
N PHE A 83 -1.95 7.48 11.21
CA PHE A 83 -2.51 6.46 12.09
C PHE A 83 -1.39 5.90 12.94
N THR A 84 -1.53 5.97 14.27
CA THR A 84 -0.63 5.29 15.21
C THR A 84 -1.20 3.91 15.49
N LEU A 85 -0.39 2.88 15.23
CA LEU A 85 -0.76 1.47 15.33
C LEU A 85 -0.01 0.84 16.50
N SER A 86 -0.74 0.32 17.48
CA SER A 86 -0.19 -0.57 18.51
C SER A 86 -0.24 -2.00 17.99
N GLN A 87 0.91 -2.66 17.91
CA GLN A 87 1.02 -4.00 17.36
C GLN A 87 0.71 -5.06 18.41
N ASP A 88 0.08 -6.15 18.00
CA ASP A 88 -0.20 -7.30 18.88
C ASP A 88 1.08 -8.07 19.23
N GLU A 89 2.06 -8.09 18.31
CA GLU A 89 3.35 -8.72 18.50
C GLU A 89 4.50 -7.73 18.25
N PRO A 90 5.55 -7.73 19.09
CA PRO A 90 6.70 -6.86 18.87
C PRO A 90 7.47 -7.26 17.61
N LEU A 91 7.87 -6.27 16.82
CA LEU A 91 8.67 -6.47 15.62
C LEU A 91 10.17 -6.66 15.97
N PRO A 92 10.92 -7.42 15.18
CA PRO A 92 12.34 -7.68 15.44
C PRO A 92 13.22 -6.45 15.24
N GLY A 93 12.75 -5.45 14.52
CA GLY A 93 13.51 -4.24 14.24
C GLY A 93 12.67 -3.15 13.61
N ARG A 94 13.33 -2.05 13.27
CA ARG A 94 12.71 -0.95 12.53
C ARG A 94 12.67 -1.27 11.05
N ALA A 95 11.56 -0.94 10.41
CA ALA A 95 11.39 -1.04 8.97
C ALA A 95 10.55 0.12 8.46
N SER A 96 10.73 0.48 7.20
CA SER A 96 9.88 1.48 6.55
C SER A 96 9.62 1.05 5.13
N CYS A 97 8.39 1.22 4.68
CA CYS A 97 8.03 0.99 3.30
C CYS A 97 7.08 2.08 2.80
N ARG A 98 7.15 2.33 1.50
CA ARG A 98 6.23 3.24 0.81
C ARG A 98 5.56 2.49 -0.33
N TYR A 99 4.25 2.68 -0.43
CA TYR A 99 3.48 2.21 -1.56
C TYR A 99 2.47 3.29 -1.95
N ASN A 100 2.73 3.96 -3.06
CA ASN A 100 1.94 5.07 -3.58
C ASN A 100 1.65 6.14 -2.50
N GLU A 101 0.38 6.26 -2.09
CA GLU A 101 -0.09 7.26 -1.12
C GLU A 101 0.15 6.85 0.34
N TYR A 102 0.64 5.62 0.57
CA TYR A 102 0.88 5.09 1.91
C TYR A 102 2.37 5.07 2.25
N TYR A 103 2.69 5.48 3.46
CA TYR A 103 4.02 5.33 4.05
C TYR A 103 3.89 4.69 5.43
N LEU A 104 4.43 3.48 5.58
CA LEU A 104 4.44 2.77 6.85
C LEU A 104 5.85 2.84 7.45
N HIS A 105 5.92 3.34 8.68
CA HIS A 105 7.12 3.30 9.51
C HIS A 105 6.85 2.38 10.70
N CYS A 106 7.59 1.28 10.77
CA CYS A 106 7.49 0.28 11.83
C CYS A 106 8.60 0.52 12.87
N ASP A 107 8.22 0.50 14.14
CA ASP A 107 9.14 0.33 15.27
C ASP A 107 8.71 -0.92 16.07
N LYS A 108 9.43 -1.27 17.13
CA LYS A 108 9.27 -2.55 17.85
C LYS A 108 7.84 -2.85 18.32
N THR A 109 7.13 -1.87 18.84
CA THR A 109 5.78 -2.07 19.42
C THR A 109 4.73 -1.13 18.86
N VAL A 110 5.17 -0.05 18.19
CA VAL A 110 4.28 0.97 17.65
C VAL A 110 4.73 1.31 16.24
N SER A 111 3.81 1.28 15.31
CA SER A 111 4.03 1.70 13.94
C SER A 111 3.22 2.94 13.60
N LYS A 112 3.64 3.68 12.59
CA LYS A 112 2.89 4.81 12.04
C LYS A 112 2.61 4.59 10.58
N LEU A 113 1.33 4.60 10.22
CA LEU A 113 0.88 4.61 8.84
C LEU A 113 0.48 6.03 8.48
N THR A 114 1.23 6.63 7.57
CA THR A 114 0.92 7.94 6.99
C THR A 114 0.25 7.74 5.64
N VAL A 115 -0.89 8.38 5.45
CA VAL A 115 -1.70 8.29 4.23
C VAL A 115 -1.83 9.69 3.64
N ARG A 116 -1.37 9.88 2.41
CA ARG A 116 -1.54 11.14 1.69
C ARG A 116 -3.00 11.30 1.27
N LEU A 117 -3.56 12.46 1.58
CA LEU A 117 -4.94 12.81 1.23
C LEU A 117 -4.99 13.55 -0.12
N ARG A 118 -6.07 13.36 -0.83
CA ARG A 118 -6.41 14.14 -2.01
C ARG A 118 -7.35 15.28 -1.63
N ASP A 119 -6.90 16.51 -1.76
CA ASP A 119 -7.75 17.71 -1.63
C ASP A 119 -8.13 18.18 -3.03
N GLY A 120 -9.42 18.29 -3.32
CA GLY A 120 -9.87 18.71 -4.62
C GLY A 120 -11.24 18.19 -5.01
N GLU A 121 -11.51 18.16 -6.30
CA GLU A 121 -12.76 17.68 -6.88
C GLU A 121 -12.55 16.32 -7.54
N LEU A 122 -13.39 15.35 -7.17
CA LEU A 122 -13.42 14.02 -7.76
C LEU A 122 -14.81 13.67 -8.29
N LYS A 123 -14.87 12.64 -9.13
CA LYS A 123 -16.07 12.17 -9.82
C LYS A 123 -16.57 10.86 -9.22
N TYR A 124 -17.88 10.80 -8.97
CA TYR A 124 -18.56 9.55 -8.69
C TYR A 124 -19.32 9.11 -9.94
N PHE A 125 -18.95 7.96 -10.51
CA PHE A 125 -19.54 7.42 -11.75
C PHE A 125 -20.72 6.49 -11.45
N PHE A 126 -21.88 6.84 -11.99
CA PHE A 126 -23.06 5.98 -11.91
C PHE A 126 -22.91 4.74 -12.83
N GLN A 127 -23.55 3.63 -12.43
CA GLN A 127 -23.40 2.35 -13.15
C GLN A 127 -24.20 2.27 -14.45
N ASN A 128 -25.40 2.87 -14.51
CA ASN A 128 -26.33 2.73 -15.64
C ASN A 128 -26.47 4.03 -16.44
N PRO A 129 -25.56 4.34 -17.39
CA PRO A 129 -25.64 5.58 -18.15
C PRO A 129 -26.96 5.79 -18.89
N HIS A 130 -27.66 4.71 -19.26
CA HIS A 130 -28.95 4.77 -19.94
C HIS A 130 -30.04 5.45 -19.13
N ASP A 131 -29.92 5.53 -17.81
CA ASP A 131 -30.92 6.16 -16.93
C ASP A 131 -30.63 7.62 -16.65
N TYR A 132 -29.59 8.18 -17.25
CA TYR A 132 -29.10 9.53 -16.98
C TYR A 132 -29.02 10.36 -18.24
N TYR A 133 -29.18 11.69 -18.05
CA TYR A 133 -28.77 12.72 -18.99
C TYR A 133 -27.56 13.46 -18.44
N TYR A 134 -26.61 13.78 -19.29
CA TYR A 134 -25.47 14.64 -18.99
C TYR A 134 -25.83 16.09 -19.30
N LEU A 135 -25.58 16.98 -18.36
CA LEU A 135 -25.75 18.43 -18.47
C LEU A 135 -24.37 19.06 -18.73
N PRO A 136 -24.08 19.49 -19.97
CA PRO A 136 -22.74 19.98 -20.32
C PRO A 136 -22.33 21.26 -19.58
N GLU A 137 -23.26 22.11 -19.24
CA GLU A 137 -22.99 23.41 -18.56
C GLU A 137 -22.61 23.18 -17.09
N GLU A 138 -23.25 22.24 -16.42
CA GLU A 138 -22.99 21.89 -15.03
C GLU A 138 -21.89 20.81 -14.90
N ASP A 139 -21.56 20.13 -16.00
CA ASP A 139 -20.63 19.00 -16.06
C ASP A 139 -20.98 17.86 -15.08
N ILE A 140 -22.28 17.50 -15.03
CA ILE A 140 -22.81 16.40 -14.20
C ILE A 140 -23.85 15.58 -14.95
N ALA A 141 -24.09 14.37 -14.48
CA ALA A 141 -25.21 13.53 -14.93
C ALA A 141 -26.37 13.57 -13.93
N VAL A 142 -27.58 13.70 -14.43
CA VAL A 142 -28.82 13.74 -13.66
C VAL A 142 -29.73 12.59 -14.10
N HIS A 143 -30.34 11.91 -13.14
CA HIS A 143 -31.28 10.82 -13.44
C HIS A 143 -32.50 11.33 -14.20
N LYS A 144 -33.00 10.56 -15.14
CA LYS A 144 -34.12 10.94 -16.02
C LYS A 144 -35.36 11.38 -15.29
N SER A 145 -35.64 10.84 -14.10
CA SER A 145 -36.80 11.22 -13.29
C SER A 145 -36.71 12.63 -12.70
N LEU A 146 -35.53 13.23 -12.65
CA LEU A 146 -35.29 14.56 -12.06
C LEU A 146 -35.17 15.68 -13.12
N ILE A 147 -35.19 15.32 -14.39
CA ILE A 147 -34.88 16.23 -15.50
C ILE A 147 -36.12 16.87 -16.14
N SER A 148 -37.31 16.72 -15.54
CA SER A 148 -38.57 17.27 -16.04
C SER A 148 -38.55 18.80 -15.93
N GLY A 149 -38.16 19.53 -16.95
CA GLY A 149 -38.07 20.98 -16.97
C GLY A 149 -36.78 21.53 -17.60
N VAL A 150 -35.86 20.64 -17.94
CA VAL A 150 -34.63 21.00 -18.67
C VAL A 150 -34.89 20.81 -20.17
N ASP A 151 -34.65 21.86 -20.95
CA ASP A 151 -34.79 21.83 -22.40
C ASP A 151 -33.87 20.77 -23.04
N LYS A 152 -34.32 20.24 -24.18
CA LYS A 152 -33.57 19.16 -24.87
C LYS A 152 -32.21 19.65 -25.37
N ASP A 153 -32.03 20.91 -25.62
CA ASP A 153 -30.78 21.50 -26.13
C ASP A 153 -29.69 21.60 -25.06
N HIS A 154 -30.08 21.64 -23.79
CA HIS A 154 -29.16 21.72 -22.64
C HIS A 154 -28.82 20.34 -22.03
N ARG A 155 -29.30 19.24 -22.61
CA ARG A 155 -29.06 17.88 -22.10
C ARG A 155 -28.67 16.92 -23.21
N LYS A 156 -27.72 16.02 -22.91
CA LYS A 156 -27.29 14.94 -23.81
C LYS A 156 -27.52 13.59 -23.12
N LYS A 157 -27.70 12.53 -23.89
CA LYS A 157 -27.71 11.18 -23.31
C LYS A 157 -26.36 10.93 -22.63
N ALA A 158 -26.37 10.49 -21.39
CA ALA A 158 -25.15 10.15 -20.70
C ALA A 158 -24.48 8.93 -21.35
N THR A 159 -23.17 8.97 -21.36
CA THR A 159 -22.30 7.84 -21.78
C THR A 159 -21.56 7.32 -20.57
N SER A 160 -20.83 6.21 -20.72
CA SER A 160 -20.01 5.67 -19.63
C SER A 160 -18.98 6.70 -19.10
N SER A 161 -18.51 7.62 -19.95
CA SER A 161 -17.53 8.65 -19.58
C SER A 161 -18.16 9.93 -19.02
N THR A 162 -19.44 10.18 -19.27
CA THR A 162 -20.14 11.42 -18.83
C THR A 162 -21.18 11.16 -17.75
N CYS A 163 -21.40 9.91 -17.35
CA CYS A 163 -22.37 9.52 -16.33
C CYS A 163 -21.78 9.62 -14.93
N TYR A 164 -21.57 10.84 -14.44
CA TYR A 164 -20.99 11.09 -13.13
C TYR A 164 -21.58 12.33 -12.45
N THR A 165 -21.40 12.41 -11.15
CA THR A 165 -21.50 13.63 -10.36
C THR A 165 -20.12 14.01 -9.82
N ARG A 166 -19.96 15.27 -9.44
CA ARG A 166 -18.71 15.80 -8.89
C ARG A 166 -18.87 16.12 -7.41
N LYS A 167 -17.80 15.90 -6.66
CA LYS A 167 -17.74 16.31 -5.25
C LYS A 167 -16.38 16.91 -4.96
N LYS A 168 -16.39 18.08 -4.33
CA LYS A 168 -15.19 18.72 -3.78
C LYS A 168 -15.07 18.35 -2.30
N GLY A 169 -13.90 17.86 -1.91
CA GLY A 169 -13.65 17.41 -0.55
C GLY A 169 -12.20 17.00 -0.33
N ILE A 170 -11.99 16.35 0.80
CA ILE A 170 -10.72 15.72 1.17
C ILE A 170 -10.96 14.22 1.19
N PHE A 171 -10.18 13.47 0.43
CA PHE A 171 -10.41 12.08 0.17
C PHE A 171 -9.23 11.22 0.61
N LEU A 172 -9.54 10.04 1.15
CA LEU A 172 -8.62 8.96 1.45
C LEU A 172 -8.55 7.99 0.27
N PRO A 173 -7.36 7.50 -0.08
CA PRO A 173 -7.20 6.49 -1.14
C PRO A 173 -7.72 5.13 -0.70
N GLN A 174 -8.28 4.35 -1.63
CA GLN A 174 -8.57 2.93 -1.46
C GLN A 174 -8.26 2.16 -2.75
N TYR A 175 -7.54 1.06 -2.63
CA TYR A 175 -7.17 0.23 -3.77
C TYR A 175 -8.21 -0.86 -4.07
N GLU A 176 -9.01 -1.21 -3.07
CA GLU A 176 -10.22 -2.01 -3.19
C GLU A 176 -11.40 -1.16 -2.75
N GLU A 177 -12.52 -1.26 -3.44
CA GLU A 177 -13.71 -0.45 -3.14
C GLU A 177 -14.42 -0.97 -1.87
N LEU A 178 -13.80 -0.73 -0.71
CA LEU A 178 -14.37 -1.10 0.59
C LEU A 178 -15.43 -0.11 1.08
N PHE A 179 -15.28 1.16 0.69
CA PHE A 179 -16.17 2.24 1.08
C PHE A 179 -16.86 2.87 -0.13
N SER A 180 -18.15 3.18 0.02
CA SER A 180 -18.99 3.81 -1.00
C SER A 180 -19.57 5.12 -0.45
N PRO A 181 -19.66 6.18 -1.28
CA PRO A 181 -19.33 6.22 -2.71
C PRO A 181 -17.83 6.25 -3.00
N ALA A 182 -17.41 5.49 -4.03
CA ALA A 182 -16.03 5.46 -4.50
C ALA A 182 -15.80 6.49 -5.60
N PHE A 183 -15.00 7.51 -5.31
CA PHE A 183 -14.69 8.61 -6.22
C PHE A 183 -13.43 8.31 -7.05
N ARG A 184 -13.31 8.93 -8.24
CA ARG A 184 -12.18 8.78 -9.18
C ARG A 184 -11.93 10.09 -9.92
N GLU A 185 -10.72 10.29 -10.44
CA GLU A 185 -10.44 11.39 -11.39
C GLU A 185 -11.02 11.02 -12.77
N SER A 186 -10.79 9.79 -13.20
CA SER A 186 -11.28 9.23 -14.46
C SER A 186 -11.92 7.86 -14.23
N ARG A 187 -12.89 7.49 -15.07
CA ARG A 187 -13.56 6.18 -15.00
C ARG A 187 -12.60 4.99 -15.12
N LYS A 188 -11.44 5.17 -15.74
CA LYS A 188 -10.45 4.12 -15.97
C LYS A 188 -9.47 3.93 -14.82
N ASP A 189 -9.47 4.84 -13.85
CA ASP A 189 -8.53 4.78 -12.72
C ASP A 189 -8.85 3.57 -11.83
N ARG A 190 -7.79 2.86 -11.48
CA ARG A 190 -7.87 1.74 -10.53
C ARG A 190 -7.93 2.23 -9.09
N LEU A 191 -7.18 3.31 -8.81
CA LEU A 191 -7.23 3.95 -7.52
C LEU A 191 -8.57 4.67 -7.37
N THR A 192 -9.27 4.36 -6.29
CA THR A 192 -10.49 5.03 -5.89
C THR A 192 -10.27 5.78 -4.58
N TRP A 193 -11.20 6.64 -4.26
CA TRP A 193 -11.11 7.53 -3.13
C TRP A 193 -12.45 7.55 -2.39
N PHE A 194 -12.41 7.71 -1.08
CA PHE A 194 -13.61 7.93 -0.27
C PHE A 194 -13.41 9.13 0.67
N GLU A 195 -14.51 9.72 1.13
CA GLU A 195 -14.51 10.87 2.02
C GLU A 195 -14.67 10.47 3.48
#